data_9b138a6684c79411cf4b6cbd1104eb80
#
_entry.id   9b138a6684c79411cf4b6cbd1104eb80
#
_cell.length_a   1.000
_cell.length_b   1.000
_cell.length_c   1.000
_cell.angle_alpha   90.00
_cell.angle_beta   90.00
_cell.angle_gamma   90.00
#
_symmetry.space_group_name_H-M   'P 1'
#
loop_
_entity.id
_entity.type
_entity.pdbx_description
1 polymer ?
#
loop_
_entity_poly.entity_id
_entity_poly.type
_entity_poly.pdbx_seq_one_letter_code
_entity_poly.pdbx_strand_id
1 'polypeptide(L)'
;MVFFDRAKLLLAGAVTVATLGTASVQAQEKFDLSPDTSNRVRAERNEAAIKAISPDFKFVNPGKFTVAVNPWDPPIATYASDSKTVVGADPDLASLVADSLGLELDLVAVAWADWPLGVASGKYDAVISNVTVTEERKEKFDFSTYRRDVLGFFVKSDSPITSIKEPKDVAGLKVITGAGTNQEKIILEWDRQNVAAGLKPIEVQYYDDRAAGDLALQSGRADVEFNPNATRAYAASIRNDTKVVGTASGGWPLTAEIAVTTRKGGGLADAITLAVNDLIKNGKYGEVLKRWSLTDEAVDASQTNPPGLPKSGS
;
A
#
# COMPACT_ATOMS: atom_id res chain seq x y z
N MET A 1 -6.67 43.96 79.30
CA MET A 1 -5.32 43.50 78.92
C MET A 1 -5.54 42.30 78.06
N VAL A 2 -5.62 42.54 76.75
CA VAL A 2 -6.01 41.54 75.74
C VAL A 2 -4.87 41.41 74.75
N PHE A 3 -4.26 40.21 74.63
CA PHE A 3 -3.22 39.90 73.67
C PHE A 3 -3.89 39.35 72.41
N PHE A 4 -3.63 40.01 71.29
CA PHE A 4 -3.98 39.53 69.98
C PHE A 4 -2.83 38.70 69.45
N ASP A 5 -3.13 37.45 69.14
CA ASP A 5 -2.23 36.53 68.46
C ASP A 5 -2.49 36.57 66.94
N ARG A 6 -1.46 36.88 66.17
CA ARG A 6 -1.55 36.96 64.71
C ARG A 6 -1.07 35.64 64.08
N ALA A 7 -2.00 34.83 63.59
CA ALA A 7 -1.69 33.68 62.77
C ALA A 7 -1.28 34.13 61.36
N LYS A 8 -0.07 33.78 60.96
CA LYS A 8 0.43 33.96 59.58
C LYS A 8 -0.03 32.78 58.68
N LEU A 9 -0.88 33.07 57.69
CA LEU A 9 -1.26 32.12 56.63
C LEU A 9 -0.13 32.11 55.60
N LEU A 10 0.55 30.98 55.45
CA LEU A 10 1.47 30.72 54.38
C LEU A 10 0.68 30.09 53.20
N LEU A 11 0.51 30.84 52.13
CA LEU A 11 0.03 30.32 50.86
C LEU A 11 1.18 29.60 50.15
N ALA A 12 1.11 28.28 50.09
CA ALA A 12 1.98 27.49 49.23
C ALA A 12 1.40 27.47 47.81
N GLY A 13 1.98 28.26 46.91
CA GLY A 13 1.65 28.23 45.49
C GLY A 13 2.28 26.98 44.83
N ALA A 14 1.42 26.03 44.45
CA ALA A 14 1.86 24.91 43.60
C ALA A 14 2.03 25.40 42.15
N VAL A 15 3.26 25.52 41.71
CA VAL A 15 3.58 25.76 40.30
C VAL A 15 3.47 24.42 39.57
N THR A 16 2.40 24.23 38.82
CA THR A 16 2.24 23.10 37.93
C THR A 16 3.04 23.38 36.66
N VAL A 17 4.23 22.76 36.53
CA VAL A 17 5.00 22.78 35.31
C VAL A 17 4.32 21.83 34.32
N ALA A 18 3.58 22.40 33.37
CA ALA A 18 3.08 21.66 32.20
C ALA A 18 4.27 21.34 31.30
N THR A 19 4.74 20.10 31.35
CA THR A 19 5.68 19.58 30.34
C THR A 19 4.91 19.44 29.02
N LEU A 20 5.10 20.43 28.15
CA LEU A 20 4.74 20.31 26.73
C LEU A 20 5.61 19.19 26.15
N GLY A 21 5.02 18.00 26.01
CA GLY A 21 5.62 16.91 25.24
C GLY A 21 5.78 17.39 23.81
N THR A 22 7.01 17.72 23.42
CA THR A 22 7.37 17.90 22.02
C THR A 22 7.24 16.53 21.36
N ALA A 23 6.13 16.28 20.64
CA ALA A 23 6.07 15.20 19.69
C ALA A 23 7.19 15.48 18.67
N SER A 24 8.28 14.74 18.78
CA SER A 24 9.33 14.72 17.76
C SER A 24 8.67 14.24 16.45
N VAL A 25 8.46 15.14 15.51
CA VAL A 25 8.23 14.79 14.12
C VAL A 25 9.50 14.07 13.67
N GLN A 26 9.46 12.74 13.72
CA GLN A 26 10.52 11.93 13.13
C GLN A 26 10.51 12.25 11.63
N ALA A 27 11.53 12.93 11.16
CA ALA A 27 11.77 13.10 9.72
C ALA A 27 11.85 11.68 9.13
N GLN A 28 10.92 11.37 8.22
CA GLN A 28 10.89 10.07 7.57
C GLN A 28 12.19 9.91 6.79
N GLU A 29 12.96 8.87 7.09
CA GLU A 29 14.22 8.61 6.41
C GLU A 29 13.97 8.43 4.92
N LYS A 30 14.82 9.02 4.08
CA LYS A 30 14.76 8.79 2.64
C LYS A 30 15.11 7.35 2.34
N PHE A 31 14.26 6.68 1.57
CA PHE A 31 14.55 5.31 1.14
C PHE A 31 15.82 5.26 0.27
N ASP A 32 16.58 4.18 0.43
CA ASP A 32 17.68 3.87 -0.47
C ASP A 32 17.13 3.37 -1.82
N LEU A 33 17.16 4.25 -2.80
CA LEU A 33 16.71 3.99 -4.17
C LEU A 33 17.92 3.73 -5.10
N SER A 34 19.06 3.29 -4.56
CA SER A 34 20.19 2.87 -5.40
C SER A 34 19.87 1.58 -6.17
N PRO A 35 20.48 1.35 -7.34
CA PRO A 35 20.34 0.10 -8.07
C PRO A 35 21.08 -1.06 -7.42
N ASP A 36 21.93 -0.80 -6.42
CA ASP A 36 22.62 -1.85 -5.66
C ASP A 36 21.64 -2.53 -4.70
N THR A 37 21.31 -3.77 -5.00
CA THR A 37 20.43 -4.60 -4.17
C THR A 37 21.20 -5.63 -3.33
N SER A 38 22.53 -5.56 -3.29
CA SER A 38 23.38 -6.53 -2.58
C SER A 38 23.13 -6.54 -1.07
N ASN A 39 22.66 -5.42 -0.51
CA ASN A 39 22.34 -5.25 0.91
C ASN A 39 20.85 -5.59 1.24
N ARG A 40 20.10 -6.10 0.29
CA ARG A 40 18.69 -6.47 0.49
C ARG A 40 18.60 -7.77 1.29
N VAL A 41 17.50 -7.91 2.03
CA VAL A 41 17.21 -9.13 2.80
C VAL A 41 17.10 -10.31 1.84
N ARG A 42 17.72 -11.44 2.18
CA ARG A 42 17.67 -12.68 1.39
C ARG A 42 17.07 -13.79 2.23
N ALA A 43 16.44 -14.75 1.57
CA ALA A 43 15.82 -15.91 2.21
C ALA A 43 16.58 -17.20 1.90
N GLU A 44 16.36 -18.21 2.75
CA GLU A 44 16.81 -19.57 2.52
C GLU A 44 15.72 -20.34 1.76
N ARG A 45 16.12 -21.41 1.08
CA ARG A 45 15.17 -22.29 0.42
C ARG A 45 14.20 -22.93 1.42
N ASN A 46 12.93 -22.95 1.04
CA ASN A 46 11.86 -23.60 1.80
C ASN A 46 11.40 -24.86 1.07
N GLU A 47 11.86 -26.02 1.51
CA GLU A 47 11.57 -27.31 0.87
C GLU A 47 10.06 -27.65 0.90
N ALA A 48 9.32 -27.17 1.93
CA ALA A 48 7.87 -27.37 1.99
C ALA A 48 7.14 -26.55 0.91
N ALA A 49 7.56 -25.30 0.71
CA ALA A 49 7.03 -24.44 -0.35
C ALA A 49 7.35 -25.01 -1.74
N ILE A 50 8.59 -25.47 -1.94
CA ILE A 50 9.01 -26.07 -3.23
C ILE A 50 8.18 -27.33 -3.55
N LYS A 51 7.94 -28.19 -2.57
CA LYS A 51 7.10 -29.39 -2.74
C LYS A 51 5.62 -29.09 -2.99
N ALA A 52 5.15 -27.93 -2.57
CA ALA A 52 3.77 -27.50 -2.78
C ALA A 52 3.51 -26.93 -4.19
N ILE A 53 4.56 -26.70 -4.98
CA ILE A 53 4.39 -26.31 -6.39
C ILE A 53 3.77 -27.51 -7.14
N SER A 54 2.66 -27.26 -7.86
CA SER A 54 2.04 -28.32 -8.66
C SER A 54 3.05 -28.91 -9.65
N PRO A 55 3.11 -30.26 -9.78
CA PRO A 55 3.99 -30.91 -10.77
C PRO A 55 3.71 -30.47 -12.23
N ASP A 56 2.49 -30.01 -12.49
CA ASP A 56 2.07 -29.53 -13.82
C ASP A 56 2.43 -28.05 -14.04
N PHE A 57 2.82 -27.31 -12.99
CA PHE A 57 3.22 -25.91 -13.12
C PHE A 57 4.49 -25.80 -13.96
N LYS A 58 4.47 -24.92 -14.95
CA LYS A 58 5.65 -24.61 -15.77
C LYS A 58 5.99 -23.14 -15.60
N PHE A 59 7.16 -22.88 -15.04
CA PHE A 59 7.72 -21.52 -14.98
C PHE A 59 7.93 -20.97 -16.38
N VAL A 60 7.65 -19.68 -16.55
CA VAL A 60 7.85 -18.97 -17.84
C VAL A 60 9.28 -19.14 -18.32
N ASN A 61 10.24 -18.95 -17.42
CA ASN A 61 11.65 -19.17 -17.65
C ASN A 61 12.16 -20.28 -16.72
N PRO A 62 12.68 -21.41 -17.21
CA PRO A 62 13.21 -22.47 -16.36
C PRO A 62 14.26 -21.94 -15.37
N GLY A 63 14.10 -22.28 -14.10
CA GLY A 63 15.01 -21.85 -13.02
C GLY A 63 14.78 -20.41 -12.53
N LYS A 64 13.81 -19.69 -13.09
CA LYS A 64 13.48 -18.32 -12.70
C LYS A 64 12.04 -18.21 -12.22
N PHE A 65 11.81 -17.25 -11.32
CA PHE A 65 10.49 -16.76 -10.93
C PHE A 65 10.26 -15.42 -11.62
N THR A 66 9.46 -15.44 -12.69
CA THR A 66 9.17 -14.26 -13.52
C THR A 66 8.00 -13.49 -12.91
N VAL A 67 8.29 -12.33 -12.31
CA VAL A 67 7.32 -11.52 -11.58
C VAL A 67 7.11 -10.18 -12.27
N ALA A 68 5.85 -9.87 -12.58
CA ALA A 68 5.48 -8.54 -13.03
C ALA A 68 5.26 -7.59 -11.85
N VAL A 69 5.72 -6.36 -11.99
CA VAL A 69 5.56 -5.27 -11.03
C VAL A 69 5.29 -3.96 -11.75
N ASN A 70 4.44 -3.11 -11.20
CA ASN A 70 4.24 -1.74 -11.70
C ASN A 70 5.12 -0.76 -10.89
N PRO A 71 6.21 -0.21 -11.47
CA PRO A 71 7.07 0.74 -10.76
C PRO A 71 6.45 2.13 -10.77
N TRP A 72 5.52 2.38 -9.83
CA TRP A 72 4.78 3.63 -9.75
C TRP A 72 5.44 4.64 -8.79
N ASP A 73 5.49 4.33 -7.50
CA ASP A 73 6.03 5.21 -6.45
C ASP A 73 6.63 4.39 -5.27
N PRO A 74 7.72 4.89 -4.62
CA PRO A 74 8.17 4.31 -3.36
C PRO A 74 7.13 4.57 -2.25
N PRO A 75 7.03 3.71 -1.25
CA PRO A 75 7.87 2.56 -0.93
C PRO A 75 7.48 1.25 -1.63
N ILE A 76 6.38 1.21 -2.39
CA ILE A 76 5.82 -0.03 -2.96
C ILE A 76 6.74 -0.56 -4.07
N ALA A 77 6.86 0.17 -5.16
CA ALA A 77 7.79 -0.13 -6.25
C ALA A 77 8.10 1.13 -7.07
N THR A 78 9.36 1.34 -7.42
CA THR A 78 9.80 2.46 -8.25
C THR A 78 11.05 2.09 -9.03
N TYR A 79 11.38 2.87 -10.05
CA TYR A 79 12.70 2.77 -10.66
C TYR A 79 13.77 3.35 -9.72
N ALA A 80 14.90 2.66 -9.63
CA ALA A 80 16.09 3.14 -8.94
C ALA A 80 16.70 4.35 -9.69
N SER A 81 17.76 4.91 -9.13
CA SER A 81 18.46 6.08 -9.69
C SER A 81 19.06 5.86 -11.09
N ASP A 82 19.21 4.60 -11.52
CA ASP A 82 19.64 4.22 -12.87
C ASP A 82 18.51 4.20 -13.91
N SER A 83 17.26 4.45 -13.49
CA SER A 83 16.04 4.40 -14.30
C SER A 83 15.79 3.05 -15.00
N LYS A 84 16.34 1.96 -14.47
CA LYS A 84 16.22 0.60 -15.01
C LYS A 84 15.87 -0.42 -13.94
N THR A 85 16.63 -0.44 -12.84
CA THR A 85 16.41 -1.38 -11.73
C THR A 85 15.14 -0.99 -11.01
N VAL A 86 14.26 -1.96 -10.73
CA VAL A 86 13.06 -1.73 -9.93
C VAL A 86 13.35 -2.10 -8.49
N VAL A 87 13.06 -1.18 -7.56
CA VAL A 87 13.29 -1.32 -6.12
C VAL A 87 12.01 -0.96 -5.35
N GLY A 88 11.85 -1.49 -4.15
CA GLY A 88 10.68 -1.26 -3.31
C GLY A 88 10.33 -2.48 -2.48
N ALA A 89 9.27 -2.37 -1.69
CA ALA A 89 8.80 -3.46 -0.83
C ALA A 89 8.31 -4.67 -1.65
N ASP A 90 7.62 -4.43 -2.75
CA ASP A 90 7.13 -5.49 -3.63
C ASP A 90 8.29 -6.21 -4.36
N PRO A 91 9.30 -5.53 -4.94
CA PRO A 91 10.52 -6.17 -5.43
C PRO A 91 11.30 -6.95 -4.36
N ASP A 92 11.45 -6.41 -3.15
CA ASP A 92 12.15 -7.10 -2.06
C ASP A 92 11.37 -8.37 -1.63
N LEU A 93 10.03 -8.31 -1.54
CA LEU A 93 9.21 -9.50 -1.28
C LEU A 93 9.33 -10.53 -2.41
N ALA A 94 9.30 -10.09 -3.68
CA ALA A 94 9.50 -10.97 -4.83
C ALA A 94 10.83 -11.72 -4.74
N SER A 95 11.90 -11.03 -4.31
CA SER A 95 13.23 -11.62 -4.08
C SER A 95 13.20 -12.71 -3.00
N LEU A 96 12.55 -12.42 -1.86
CA LEU A 96 12.41 -13.40 -0.77
C LEU A 96 11.60 -14.63 -1.19
N VAL A 97 10.53 -14.44 -1.97
CA VAL A 97 9.72 -15.56 -2.48
C VAL A 97 10.53 -16.39 -3.48
N ALA A 98 11.26 -15.74 -4.41
CA ALA A 98 12.14 -16.44 -5.34
C ALA A 98 13.19 -17.27 -4.61
N ASP A 99 13.89 -16.69 -3.63
CA ASP A 99 14.86 -17.38 -2.80
C ASP A 99 14.23 -18.61 -2.09
N SER A 100 13.05 -18.42 -1.47
CA SER A 100 12.33 -19.48 -0.78
C SER A 100 11.96 -20.64 -1.72
N LEU A 101 11.65 -20.34 -2.97
CA LEU A 101 11.36 -21.36 -3.99
C LEU A 101 12.63 -21.93 -4.67
N GLY A 102 13.83 -21.42 -4.32
CA GLY A 102 15.10 -21.84 -4.88
C GLY A 102 15.28 -21.39 -6.35
N LEU A 103 14.69 -20.27 -6.72
CA LEU A 103 14.67 -19.72 -8.10
C LEU A 103 15.42 -18.38 -8.16
N GLU A 104 15.90 -18.03 -9.32
CA GLU A 104 16.36 -16.68 -9.62
C GLU A 104 15.17 -15.75 -9.88
N LEU A 105 15.15 -14.55 -9.28
CA LEU A 105 14.12 -13.56 -9.59
C LEU A 105 14.34 -12.97 -10.99
N ASP A 106 13.28 -12.97 -11.80
CA ASP A 106 13.20 -12.28 -13.10
C ASP A 106 12.08 -11.23 -12.99
N LEU A 107 12.45 -9.98 -12.65
CA LEU A 107 11.51 -8.91 -12.39
C LEU A 107 11.20 -8.13 -13.66
N VAL A 108 9.90 -8.05 -14.03
CA VAL A 108 9.44 -7.41 -15.26
C VAL A 108 8.59 -6.19 -14.92
N ALA A 109 9.07 -5.01 -15.33
CA ALA A 109 8.29 -3.77 -15.16
C ALA A 109 7.13 -3.73 -16.17
N VAL A 110 5.91 -3.46 -15.70
CA VAL A 110 4.69 -3.39 -16.51
C VAL A 110 3.82 -2.22 -16.12
N ALA A 111 2.98 -1.72 -17.04
CA ALA A 111 1.92 -0.80 -16.68
C ALA A 111 0.81 -1.52 -15.88
N TRP A 112 0.12 -0.77 -15.00
CA TRP A 112 -0.97 -1.34 -14.20
C TRP A 112 -2.05 -2.03 -15.03
N ALA A 113 -2.42 -1.46 -16.17
CA ALA A 113 -3.46 -2.02 -17.05
C ALA A 113 -3.07 -3.36 -17.70
N ASP A 114 -1.78 -3.68 -17.78
CA ASP A 114 -1.28 -4.84 -18.55
C ASP A 114 -1.17 -6.13 -17.71
N TRP A 115 -1.07 -6.01 -16.37
CA TRP A 115 -0.82 -7.16 -15.53
C TRP A 115 -1.91 -8.25 -15.61
N PRO A 116 -3.23 -7.92 -15.71
CA PRO A 116 -4.26 -8.96 -15.68
C PRO A 116 -4.16 -9.91 -16.88
N LEU A 117 -3.97 -9.34 -18.07
CA LEU A 117 -3.81 -10.13 -19.30
C LEU A 117 -2.49 -10.91 -19.29
N GLY A 118 -1.41 -10.30 -18.79
CA GLY A 118 -0.10 -10.93 -18.74
C GLY A 118 -0.07 -12.18 -17.85
N VAL A 119 -0.69 -12.14 -16.66
CA VAL A 119 -0.82 -13.31 -15.77
C VAL A 119 -1.75 -14.35 -16.38
N ALA A 120 -2.92 -13.94 -16.87
CA ALA A 120 -3.90 -14.86 -17.44
C ALA A 120 -3.33 -15.64 -18.63
N SER A 121 -2.52 -14.99 -19.47
CA SER A 121 -1.89 -15.61 -20.64
C SER A 121 -0.62 -16.42 -20.31
N GLY A 122 -0.13 -16.36 -19.06
CA GLY A 122 1.12 -17.03 -18.66
C GLY A 122 2.38 -16.32 -19.14
N LYS A 123 2.32 -15.01 -19.40
CA LYS A 123 3.51 -14.19 -19.71
C LYS A 123 4.38 -13.98 -18.47
N TYR A 124 3.79 -14.06 -17.28
CA TYR A 124 4.44 -13.97 -15.98
C TYR A 124 3.99 -15.13 -15.11
N ASP A 125 4.83 -15.59 -14.20
CA ASP A 125 4.49 -16.60 -13.19
C ASP A 125 3.58 -15.99 -12.13
N ALA A 126 3.86 -14.73 -11.76
CA ALA A 126 3.10 -13.98 -10.76
C ALA A 126 3.13 -12.47 -11.02
N VAL A 127 2.26 -11.76 -10.31
CA VAL A 127 2.32 -10.31 -10.13
C VAL A 127 2.45 -9.99 -8.65
N ILE A 128 3.39 -9.12 -8.30
CA ILE A 128 3.53 -8.52 -6.96
C ILE A 128 3.52 -7.01 -7.17
N SER A 129 2.36 -6.37 -7.00
CA SER A 129 2.15 -4.98 -7.41
C SER A 129 0.92 -4.37 -6.72
N ASN A 130 0.87 -4.46 -5.40
CA ASN A 130 -0.25 -3.91 -4.60
C ASN A 130 -1.64 -4.37 -5.08
N VAL A 131 -1.78 -5.62 -5.51
CA VAL A 131 -3.05 -6.13 -6.03
C VAL A 131 -3.97 -6.55 -4.90
N THR A 132 -5.11 -5.87 -4.78
CA THR A 132 -6.16 -6.19 -3.79
C THR A 132 -6.91 -7.47 -4.17
N VAL A 133 -7.18 -8.33 -3.19
CA VAL A 133 -8.04 -9.52 -3.34
C VAL A 133 -9.50 -9.09 -3.46
N THR A 134 -10.15 -9.42 -4.59
CA THR A 134 -11.58 -9.20 -4.80
C THR A 134 -12.24 -10.46 -5.37
N GLU A 135 -13.53 -10.68 -5.09
CA GLU A 135 -14.26 -11.83 -5.62
C GLU A 135 -14.34 -11.82 -7.16
N GLU A 136 -14.32 -10.64 -7.77
CA GLU A 136 -14.26 -10.50 -9.23
C GLU A 136 -12.90 -10.98 -9.79
N ARG A 137 -11.79 -10.59 -9.16
CA ARG A 137 -10.45 -11.00 -9.57
C ARG A 137 -10.22 -12.48 -9.32
N LYS A 138 -10.80 -13.07 -8.26
CA LYS A 138 -10.71 -14.49 -7.93
C LYS A 138 -11.32 -15.41 -9.00
N GLU A 139 -12.13 -14.91 -9.90
CA GLU A 139 -12.62 -15.69 -11.05
C GLU A 139 -11.49 -16.06 -12.02
N LYS A 140 -10.45 -15.23 -12.11
CA LYS A 140 -9.36 -15.34 -13.10
C LYS A 140 -7.99 -15.61 -12.49
N PHE A 141 -7.83 -15.38 -11.17
CA PHE A 141 -6.54 -15.43 -10.49
C PHE A 141 -6.66 -16.16 -9.15
N ASP A 142 -5.53 -16.67 -8.70
CA ASP A 142 -5.29 -17.13 -7.33
C ASP A 142 -4.39 -16.15 -6.60
N PHE A 143 -4.53 -16.08 -5.28
CA PHE A 143 -3.93 -15.08 -4.43
C PHE A 143 -3.20 -15.69 -3.24
N SER A 144 -2.07 -15.08 -2.86
CA SER A 144 -1.34 -15.34 -1.61
C SER A 144 -1.13 -14.00 -0.91
N THR A 145 -1.81 -13.76 0.22
CA THR A 145 -1.81 -12.44 0.86
C THR A 145 -0.47 -12.11 1.51
N TYR A 146 -0.10 -10.82 1.51
CA TYR A 146 1.15 -10.38 2.16
C TYR A 146 1.08 -9.02 2.84
N ARG A 147 0.00 -8.22 2.65
CA ARG A 147 -0.12 -6.90 3.25
C ARG A 147 -1.58 -6.45 3.34
N ARG A 148 -1.90 -5.56 4.27
CA ARG A 148 -3.18 -4.83 4.28
C ARG A 148 -3.06 -3.59 3.41
N ASP A 149 -4.19 -3.16 2.84
CA ASP A 149 -4.24 -1.96 2.00
C ASP A 149 -4.83 -0.78 2.80
N VAL A 150 -4.08 0.32 2.82
CA VAL A 150 -4.55 1.59 3.39
C VAL A 150 -4.45 2.66 2.30
N LEU A 151 -5.56 3.36 2.08
CA LEU A 151 -5.67 4.47 1.14
C LEU A 151 -5.69 5.80 1.88
N GLY A 152 -5.15 6.85 1.26
CA GLY A 152 -5.10 8.19 1.82
C GLY A 152 -5.73 9.24 0.90
N PHE A 153 -6.40 10.21 1.50
CA PHE A 153 -6.85 11.43 0.86
C PHE A 153 -5.78 12.51 1.04
N PHE A 154 -5.19 12.93 -0.05
CA PHE A 154 -4.13 13.94 -0.08
C PHE A 154 -4.61 15.19 -0.82
N VAL A 155 -4.37 16.32 -0.22
CA VAL A 155 -4.67 17.63 -0.79
C VAL A 155 -3.40 18.47 -0.84
N LYS A 156 -3.42 19.55 -1.62
CA LYS A 156 -2.35 20.54 -1.62
C LYS A 156 -2.11 21.07 -0.19
N SER A 157 -0.87 21.33 0.19
CA SER A 157 -0.50 21.70 1.58
C SER A 157 -1.25 22.92 2.11
N ASP A 158 -1.56 23.93 1.24
CA ASP A 158 -2.32 25.13 1.57
C ASP A 158 -3.84 24.99 1.35
N SER A 159 -4.33 23.79 1.00
CA SER A 159 -5.78 23.55 0.81
C SER A 159 -6.56 23.83 2.10
N PRO A 160 -7.76 24.43 2.01
CA PRO A 160 -8.65 24.63 3.14
C PRO A 160 -9.29 23.33 3.62
N ILE A 161 -9.22 22.24 2.84
CA ILE A 161 -9.72 20.92 3.24
C ILE A 161 -8.81 20.36 4.33
N THR A 162 -9.37 20.09 5.51
CA THR A 162 -8.63 19.62 6.68
C THR A 162 -9.00 18.22 7.13
N SER A 163 -10.14 17.68 6.66
CA SER A 163 -10.60 16.34 7.03
C SER A 163 -11.50 15.76 5.96
N ILE A 164 -11.29 14.49 5.60
CA ILE A 164 -12.16 13.64 4.78
C ILE A 164 -12.32 12.33 5.52
N LYS A 165 -13.55 11.97 5.92
CA LYS A 165 -13.88 10.77 6.70
C LYS A 165 -15.03 9.97 6.11
N GLU A 166 -15.91 10.60 5.37
CA GLU A 166 -17.14 10.00 4.88
C GLU A 166 -17.52 10.56 3.50
N PRO A 167 -18.41 9.90 2.76
CA PRO A 167 -18.73 10.27 1.37
C PRO A 167 -19.07 11.74 1.16
N LYS A 168 -19.85 12.35 2.06
CA LYS A 168 -20.27 13.75 1.93
C LYS A 168 -19.09 14.75 1.90
N ASP A 169 -17.95 14.37 2.51
CA ASP A 169 -16.79 15.27 2.62
C ASP A 169 -16.09 15.47 1.26
N VAL A 170 -16.36 14.62 0.28
CA VAL A 170 -15.84 14.73 -1.09
C VAL A 170 -16.90 15.12 -2.12
N ALA A 171 -18.12 15.44 -1.67
CA ALA A 171 -19.21 15.84 -2.57
C ALA A 171 -18.87 17.11 -3.35
N GLY A 172 -18.92 17.04 -4.69
CA GLY A 172 -18.61 18.14 -5.60
C GLY A 172 -17.12 18.44 -5.74
N LEU A 173 -16.22 17.63 -5.15
CA LEU A 173 -14.78 17.76 -5.33
C LEU A 173 -14.30 17.04 -6.59
N LYS A 174 -13.17 17.49 -7.11
CA LYS A 174 -12.42 16.84 -8.18
C LYS A 174 -11.39 15.90 -7.58
N VAL A 175 -11.60 14.59 -7.74
CA VAL A 175 -10.80 13.55 -7.10
C VAL A 175 -9.98 12.79 -8.12
N ILE A 176 -8.65 12.79 -7.96
CA ILE A 176 -7.72 11.98 -8.75
C ILE A 176 -7.66 10.58 -8.15
N THR A 177 -7.80 9.55 -9.00
CA THR A 177 -7.56 8.14 -8.64
C THR A 177 -7.14 7.34 -9.88
N GLY A 178 -6.68 6.10 -9.69
CA GLY A 178 -6.28 5.21 -10.80
C GLY A 178 -7.48 4.44 -11.37
N ALA A 179 -7.60 4.39 -12.70
CA ALA A 179 -8.62 3.60 -13.37
C ALA A 179 -8.42 2.09 -13.14
N GLY A 180 -9.49 1.31 -13.01
CA GLY A 180 -9.47 -0.15 -12.81
C GLY A 180 -8.95 -0.57 -11.43
N THR A 181 -8.81 0.36 -10.49
CA THR A 181 -8.30 0.12 -9.15
C THR A 181 -9.43 -0.07 -8.14
N ASN A 182 -9.07 -0.53 -6.95
CA ASN A 182 -10.03 -0.65 -5.86
C ASN A 182 -10.43 0.71 -5.28
N GLN A 183 -9.50 1.66 -5.21
CA GLN A 183 -9.80 3.03 -4.76
C GLN A 183 -10.79 3.74 -5.70
N GLU A 184 -10.75 3.48 -7.00
CA GLU A 184 -11.77 3.96 -7.94
C GLU A 184 -13.16 3.44 -7.55
N LYS A 185 -13.28 2.13 -7.30
CA LYS A 185 -14.56 1.53 -6.88
C LYS A 185 -15.11 2.19 -5.61
N ILE A 186 -14.25 2.51 -4.64
CA ILE A 186 -14.64 3.20 -3.41
C ILE A 186 -15.14 4.61 -3.72
N ILE A 187 -14.43 5.38 -4.53
CA ILE A 187 -14.85 6.75 -4.88
C ILE A 187 -16.15 6.75 -5.68
N LEU A 188 -16.34 5.83 -6.61
CA LEU A 188 -17.59 5.69 -7.35
C LEU A 188 -18.77 5.29 -6.45
N GLU A 189 -18.54 4.44 -5.45
CA GLU A 189 -19.56 4.12 -4.45
C GLU A 189 -19.88 5.32 -3.55
N TRP A 190 -18.88 6.10 -3.15
CA TRP A 190 -19.07 7.34 -2.41
C TRP A 190 -19.85 8.36 -3.23
N ASP A 191 -19.55 8.47 -4.54
CA ASP A 191 -20.31 9.32 -5.46
C ASP A 191 -21.79 8.90 -5.55
N ARG A 192 -22.05 7.61 -5.71
CA ARG A 192 -23.40 7.05 -5.74
C ARG A 192 -24.20 7.41 -4.46
N GLN A 193 -23.56 7.33 -3.28
CA GLN A 193 -24.16 7.71 -2.00
C GLN A 193 -24.45 9.21 -1.93
N ASN A 194 -23.53 10.05 -2.38
CA ASN A 194 -23.68 11.50 -2.42
C ASN A 194 -24.85 11.91 -3.33
N VAL A 195 -24.91 11.36 -4.54
CA VAL A 195 -26.00 11.62 -5.49
C VAL A 195 -27.35 11.17 -4.92
N ALA A 196 -27.43 10.00 -4.30
CA ALA A 196 -28.64 9.50 -3.65
C ALA A 196 -29.10 10.39 -2.48
N ALA A 197 -28.14 11.05 -1.80
CA ALA A 197 -28.42 12.02 -0.74
C ALA A 197 -28.72 13.45 -1.25
N GLY A 198 -28.78 13.66 -2.57
CA GLY A 198 -29.00 14.97 -3.19
C GLY A 198 -27.81 15.92 -3.13
N LEU A 199 -26.61 15.39 -2.83
CA LEU A 199 -25.37 16.17 -2.85
C LEU A 199 -24.80 16.25 -4.27
N LYS A 200 -23.83 17.16 -4.46
CA LYS A 200 -23.15 17.30 -5.75
C LYS A 200 -22.33 16.04 -6.05
N PRO A 201 -22.33 15.55 -7.31
CA PRO A 201 -21.50 14.42 -7.70
C PRO A 201 -20.00 14.74 -7.58
N ILE A 202 -19.20 13.70 -7.40
CA ILE A 202 -17.74 13.78 -7.45
C ILE A 202 -17.31 13.85 -8.92
N GLU A 203 -16.35 14.71 -9.24
CA GLU A 203 -15.68 14.70 -10.54
C GLU A 203 -14.43 13.82 -10.45
N VAL A 204 -14.54 12.56 -10.89
CA VAL A 204 -13.40 11.64 -10.87
C VAL A 204 -12.48 11.93 -12.05
N GLN A 205 -11.17 12.10 -11.78
CA GLN A 205 -10.14 12.38 -12.76
C GLN A 205 -9.09 11.27 -12.79
N TYR A 206 -8.67 10.87 -13.99
CA TYR A 206 -7.71 9.81 -14.21
C TYR A 206 -6.47 10.38 -14.89
N TYR A 207 -5.30 9.98 -14.38
CA TYR A 207 -4.01 10.36 -14.92
C TYR A 207 -3.12 9.11 -14.99
N ASP A 208 -2.71 8.74 -16.20
CA ASP A 208 -1.75 7.64 -16.42
C ASP A 208 -0.31 8.08 -16.11
N ASP A 209 -0.05 9.38 -16.25
CA ASP A 209 1.24 9.99 -15.94
C ASP A 209 1.21 10.63 -14.55
N ARG A 210 2.16 10.22 -13.72
CA ARG A 210 2.27 10.67 -12.33
C ARG A 210 2.47 12.18 -12.22
N ALA A 211 3.37 12.74 -13.03
CA ALA A 211 3.68 14.17 -12.98
C ALA A 211 2.50 15.04 -13.44
N ALA A 212 1.71 14.55 -14.39
CA ALA A 212 0.48 15.21 -14.83
C ALA A 212 -0.57 15.26 -13.71
N GLY A 213 -0.74 14.19 -12.94
CA GLY A 213 -1.61 14.14 -11.76
C GLY A 213 -1.14 15.10 -10.67
N ASP A 214 0.14 15.08 -10.32
CA ASP A 214 0.73 16.02 -9.35
C ASP A 214 0.52 17.46 -9.78
N LEU A 215 0.77 17.78 -11.05
CA LEU A 215 0.54 19.14 -11.58
C LEU A 215 -0.94 19.54 -11.53
N ALA A 216 -1.86 18.61 -11.76
CA ALA A 216 -3.30 18.87 -11.66
C ALA A 216 -3.69 19.25 -10.23
N LEU A 217 -3.18 18.50 -9.22
CA LEU A 217 -3.41 18.80 -7.81
C LEU A 217 -2.78 20.16 -7.43
N GLN A 218 -1.51 20.42 -7.79
CA GLN A 218 -0.79 21.63 -7.43
C GLN A 218 -1.39 22.89 -8.09
N SER A 219 -1.91 22.79 -9.31
CA SER A 219 -2.55 23.89 -10.02
C SER A 219 -4.01 24.15 -9.63
N GLY A 220 -4.61 23.32 -8.76
CA GLY A 220 -6.03 23.40 -8.38
C GLY A 220 -6.99 22.93 -9.48
N ARG A 221 -6.51 22.21 -10.50
CA ARG A 221 -7.35 21.50 -11.46
C ARG A 221 -8.00 20.26 -10.85
N ALA A 222 -7.40 19.72 -9.79
CA ALA A 222 -7.96 18.71 -8.91
C ALA A 222 -7.89 19.20 -7.47
N ASP A 223 -8.81 18.75 -6.62
CA ASP A 223 -8.91 19.14 -5.21
C ASP A 223 -8.23 18.11 -4.28
N VAL A 224 -8.36 16.85 -4.63
CA VAL A 224 -7.94 15.71 -3.79
C VAL A 224 -7.33 14.62 -4.68
N GLU A 225 -6.34 13.92 -4.16
CA GLU A 225 -5.86 12.65 -4.68
C GLU A 225 -6.17 11.54 -3.68
N PHE A 226 -6.75 10.41 -4.15
CA PHE A 226 -7.08 9.23 -3.37
C PHE A 226 -6.36 8.01 -3.91
N ASN A 227 -5.26 7.64 -3.25
CA ASN A 227 -4.34 6.59 -3.69
C ASN A 227 -3.70 5.86 -2.48
N PRO A 228 -2.90 4.80 -2.66
CA PRO A 228 -2.24 4.10 -1.56
C PRO A 228 -1.51 5.07 -0.62
N ASN A 229 -1.86 4.99 0.67
CA ASN A 229 -1.40 5.96 1.67
C ASN A 229 0.13 6.00 1.77
N ALA A 230 0.78 4.85 1.76
CA ALA A 230 2.23 4.77 1.95
C ALA A 230 3.02 5.54 0.87
N THR A 231 2.62 5.41 -0.41
CA THR A 231 3.30 6.09 -1.52
C THR A 231 3.11 7.61 -1.44
N ARG A 232 1.91 8.04 -1.12
CA ARG A 232 1.59 9.47 -1.06
C ARG A 232 2.13 10.14 0.20
N ALA A 233 2.10 9.45 1.35
CA ALA A 233 2.70 9.95 2.58
C ALA A 233 4.22 10.16 2.43
N TYR A 234 4.90 9.21 1.76
CA TYR A 234 6.32 9.37 1.45
C TYR A 234 6.57 10.58 0.54
N ALA A 235 5.84 10.70 -0.57
CA ALA A 235 5.96 11.85 -1.48
C ALA A 235 5.71 13.18 -0.75
N ALA A 236 4.67 13.26 0.10
CA ALA A 236 4.37 14.41 0.92
C ALA A 236 5.51 14.76 1.89
N SER A 237 6.14 13.76 2.53
CA SER A 237 7.25 13.98 3.48
C SER A 237 8.53 14.52 2.82
N ILE A 238 8.74 14.19 1.53
CA ILE A 238 9.90 14.65 0.77
C ILE A 238 9.70 16.05 0.18
N ARG A 239 8.51 16.31 -0.39
CA ARG A 239 8.23 17.54 -1.15
C ARG A 239 7.55 18.63 -0.34
N ASN A 240 6.83 18.26 0.74
CA ASN A 240 6.04 19.16 1.58
C ASN A 240 4.99 19.97 0.78
N ASP A 241 4.59 19.49 -0.39
CA ASP A 241 3.64 20.13 -1.29
C ASP A 241 2.20 19.64 -1.11
N THR A 242 2.02 18.55 -0.38
CA THR A 242 0.73 17.95 -0.06
C THR A 242 0.63 17.58 1.41
N LYS A 243 -0.60 17.39 1.90
CA LYS A 243 -0.89 16.86 3.25
C LYS A 243 -1.99 15.81 3.18
N VAL A 244 -1.92 14.80 4.06
CA VAL A 244 -3.00 13.84 4.26
C VAL A 244 -4.11 14.48 5.10
N VAL A 245 -5.36 14.29 4.67
CA VAL A 245 -6.54 14.81 5.36
C VAL A 245 -7.55 13.73 5.74
N GLY A 246 -7.23 12.46 5.47
CA GLY A 246 -8.01 11.31 5.86
C GLY A 246 -7.42 10.04 5.30
N THR A 247 -7.81 8.91 5.89
CA THR A 247 -7.45 7.57 5.40
C THR A 247 -8.69 6.69 5.37
N ALA A 248 -8.67 5.70 4.50
CA ALA A 248 -9.68 4.65 4.42
C ALA A 248 -9.00 3.30 4.22
N SER A 249 -9.64 2.23 4.67
CA SER A 249 -9.22 0.88 4.24
C SER A 249 -9.34 0.77 2.72
N GLY A 250 -8.39 0.10 2.09
CA GLY A 250 -8.46 -0.22 0.66
C GLY A 250 -9.65 -1.07 0.25
N GLY A 251 -10.42 -1.58 1.21
CA GLY A 251 -11.67 -2.31 1.03
C GLY A 251 -12.91 -1.63 1.60
N TRP A 252 -12.82 -0.35 1.91
CA TRP A 252 -13.92 0.36 2.57
C TRP A 252 -15.33 -0.06 2.07
N PRO A 253 -16.28 -0.35 2.98
CA PRO A 253 -16.19 -0.32 4.44
C PRO A 253 -15.51 -1.55 5.08
N LEU A 254 -15.05 -2.52 4.28
CA LEU A 254 -14.34 -3.70 4.70
C LEU A 254 -12.82 -3.47 4.74
N THR A 255 -12.07 -4.45 5.24
CA THR A 255 -10.61 -4.47 5.14
C THR A 255 -10.22 -5.13 3.82
N ALA A 256 -9.20 -4.58 3.13
CA ALA A 256 -8.63 -5.20 1.95
C ALA A 256 -7.26 -5.82 2.26
N GLU A 257 -7.00 -6.96 1.66
CA GLU A 257 -5.69 -7.59 1.66
C GLU A 257 -5.05 -7.49 0.29
N ILE A 258 -3.75 -7.23 0.28
CA ILE A 258 -2.89 -7.21 -0.89
C ILE A 258 -2.24 -8.57 -1.03
N ALA A 259 -2.16 -9.08 -2.26
CA ALA A 259 -1.69 -10.44 -2.50
C ALA A 259 -0.76 -10.54 -3.72
N VAL A 260 0.15 -11.50 -3.62
CA VAL A 260 0.79 -12.07 -4.80
C VAL A 260 -0.29 -12.74 -5.64
N THR A 261 -0.35 -12.37 -6.91
CA THR A 261 -1.41 -12.81 -7.82
C THR A 261 -0.84 -13.76 -8.86
N THR A 262 -1.44 -14.94 -9.00
CA THR A 262 -1.03 -15.96 -9.95
C THR A 262 -2.20 -16.37 -10.84
N ARG A 263 -1.91 -17.10 -11.93
CA ARG A 263 -2.96 -17.61 -12.81
C ARG A 263 -3.87 -18.58 -12.08
N LYS A 264 -5.18 -18.46 -12.28
CA LYS A 264 -6.21 -19.31 -11.68
C LYS A 264 -5.94 -20.80 -11.95
N GLY A 265 -5.96 -21.59 -10.88
CA GLY A 265 -5.73 -23.05 -10.95
C GLY A 265 -4.33 -23.45 -11.42
N GLY A 266 -3.37 -22.51 -11.43
CA GLY A 266 -2.00 -22.79 -11.88
C GLY A 266 -1.20 -23.66 -10.91
N GLY A 267 -1.60 -23.73 -9.63
CA GLY A 267 -0.94 -24.55 -8.62
C GLY A 267 0.35 -23.96 -8.04
N LEU A 268 0.50 -22.63 -8.06
CA LEU A 268 1.64 -21.92 -7.48
C LEU A 268 1.27 -21.16 -6.18
N ALA A 269 0.00 -20.78 -6.01
CA ALA A 269 -0.41 -19.92 -4.91
C ALA A 269 -0.13 -20.52 -3.51
N ASP A 270 -0.41 -21.81 -3.30
CA ASP A 270 -0.15 -22.48 -2.02
C ASP A 270 1.35 -22.49 -1.67
N ALA A 271 2.20 -22.71 -2.66
CA ALA A 271 3.65 -22.65 -2.48
C ALA A 271 4.10 -21.25 -2.04
N ILE A 272 3.57 -20.20 -2.66
CA ILE A 272 3.87 -18.81 -2.30
C ILE A 272 3.34 -18.52 -0.89
N THR A 273 2.13 -18.96 -0.54
CA THR A 273 1.55 -18.78 0.79
C THR A 273 2.44 -19.43 1.88
N LEU A 274 2.95 -20.64 1.63
CA LEU A 274 3.88 -21.30 2.54
C LEU A 274 5.21 -20.55 2.66
N ALA A 275 5.76 -20.07 1.54
CA ALA A 275 6.96 -19.25 1.54
C ALA A 275 6.78 -17.96 2.36
N VAL A 276 5.70 -17.20 2.13
CA VAL A 276 5.42 -15.95 2.86
C VAL A 276 5.20 -16.22 4.35
N ASN A 277 4.51 -17.31 4.74
CA ASN A 277 4.32 -17.68 6.14
C ASN A 277 5.63 -18.01 6.84
N ASP A 278 6.56 -18.68 6.16
CA ASP A 278 7.89 -18.95 6.70
C ASP A 278 8.69 -17.64 6.86
N LEU A 279 8.61 -16.73 5.89
CA LEU A 279 9.23 -15.41 5.94
C LEU A 279 8.67 -14.53 7.08
N ILE A 280 7.39 -14.64 7.39
CA ILE A 280 6.76 -14.01 8.54
C ILE A 280 7.34 -14.60 9.84
N LYS A 281 7.38 -15.91 9.93
CA LYS A 281 7.84 -16.65 11.12
C LYS A 281 9.31 -16.39 11.43
N ASN A 282 10.18 -16.35 10.41
CA ASN A 282 11.62 -16.14 10.59
C ASN A 282 12.03 -14.65 10.64
N GLY A 283 11.07 -13.71 10.52
CA GLY A 283 11.24 -12.27 10.66
C GLY A 283 11.68 -11.53 9.38
N LYS A 284 12.08 -12.21 8.32
CA LYS A 284 12.59 -11.58 7.09
C LYS A 284 11.54 -10.72 6.37
N TYR A 285 10.28 -11.17 6.40
CA TYR A 285 9.15 -10.36 5.95
C TYR A 285 9.05 -9.03 6.72
N GLY A 286 9.15 -9.08 8.05
CA GLY A 286 9.14 -7.89 8.90
C GLY A 286 10.31 -6.94 8.63
N GLU A 287 11.50 -7.47 8.31
CA GLU A 287 12.65 -6.65 7.93
C GLU A 287 12.40 -5.87 6.63
N VAL A 288 11.76 -6.50 5.62
CA VAL A 288 11.36 -5.82 4.38
C VAL A 288 10.34 -4.72 4.67
N LEU A 289 9.28 -5.00 5.43
CA LEU A 289 8.28 -3.99 5.76
C LEU A 289 8.88 -2.82 6.55
N LYS A 290 9.78 -3.11 7.51
CA LYS A 290 10.47 -2.07 8.28
C LYS A 290 11.35 -1.19 7.38
N ARG A 291 12.12 -1.78 6.47
CA ARG A 291 12.96 -1.05 5.51
C ARG A 291 12.14 -0.02 4.71
N TRP A 292 10.92 -0.37 4.35
CA TRP A 292 10.05 0.43 3.51
C TRP A 292 8.94 1.18 4.27
N SER A 293 9.03 1.24 5.62
CA SER A 293 8.05 1.92 6.49
C SER A 293 6.60 1.45 6.29
N LEU A 294 6.42 0.15 6.09
CA LEU A 294 5.12 -0.51 5.86
C LEU A 294 4.70 -1.43 7.02
N THR A 295 5.34 -1.34 8.18
CA THR A 295 5.10 -2.23 9.32
C THR A 295 3.63 -2.23 9.77
N ASP A 296 2.94 -1.10 9.68
CA ASP A 296 1.54 -0.96 10.08
C ASP A 296 0.56 -1.66 9.12
N GLU A 297 1.04 -2.02 7.93
CA GLU A 297 0.27 -2.76 6.92
C GLU A 297 0.55 -4.27 6.95
N ALA A 298 1.34 -4.74 7.93
CA ALA A 298 1.68 -6.15 8.08
C ALA A 298 0.46 -7.05 8.29
N VAL A 299 0.54 -8.28 7.77
CA VAL A 299 -0.38 -9.37 8.10
C VAL A 299 0.29 -10.35 9.05
N ASP A 300 -0.50 -10.97 9.93
CA ASP A 300 0.00 -11.97 10.88
C ASP A 300 0.26 -13.33 10.19
N ALA A 301 -0.44 -13.60 9.09
CA ALA A 301 -0.28 -14.79 8.26
C ALA A 301 -0.73 -14.54 6.82
N SER A 302 -0.04 -15.16 5.87
CA SER A 302 -0.47 -15.27 4.49
C SER A 302 -1.57 -16.29 4.33
N GLN A 303 -2.55 -16.02 3.48
CA GLN A 303 -3.66 -16.92 3.17
C GLN A 303 -3.77 -17.11 1.66
N THR A 304 -4.06 -18.36 1.24
CA THR A 304 -4.40 -18.65 -0.16
C THR A 304 -5.87 -18.38 -0.39
N ASN A 305 -6.19 -17.53 -1.35
CA ASN A 305 -7.56 -17.23 -1.78
C ASN A 305 -8.53 -16.89 -0.64
N PRO A 306 -8.19 -15.99 0.31
CA PRO A 306 -9.12 -15.61 1.36
C PRO A 306 -10.41 -15.01 0.77
N PRO A 307 -11.45 -14.80 1.58
CA PRO A 307 -12.59 -13.98 1.16
C PRO A 307 -12.10 -12.63 0.64
N GLY A 308 -12.47 -12.30 -0.59
CA GLY A 308 -12.11 -11.02 -1.23
C GLY A 308 -13.19 -9.96 -1.02
N LEU A 309 -12.89 -8.74 -1.48
CA LEU A 309 -13.91 -7.71 -1.52
C LEU A 309 -15.06 -8.13 -2.42
N PRO A 310 -16.32 -7.83 -2.06
CA PRO A 310 -17.49 -8.20 -2.85
C PRO A 310 -17.42 -7.66 -4.28
N LYS A 311 -18.14 -8.32 -5.19
CA LYS A 311 -18.35 -7.77 -6.54
C LYS A 311 -19.14 -6.47 -6.45
N SER A 312 -18.83 -5.53 -7.33
CA SER A 312 -19.59 -4.28 -7.43
C SER A 312 -21.07 -4.60 -7.77
N GLY A 313 -21.99 -4.12 -6.94
CA GLY A 313 -23.44 -4.30 -7.17
C GLY A 313 -24.04 -5.61 -6.63
N SER A 314 -23.33 -6.35 -5.76
CA SER A 314 -23.88 -7.50 -5.02
C SER A 314 -24.39 -7.12 -3.64
#